data_892b53a3b1ac7405c4013e172e8bf17c
#
_entry.id   892b53a3b1ac7405c4013e172e8bf17c
#
_cell.length_a   1.000
_cell.length_b   1.000
_cell.length_c   1.000
_cell.angle_alpha   90.00
_cell.angle_beta   90.00
_cell.angle_gamma   90.00
#
_symmetry.space_group_name_H-M   'P 1'
#
loop_
_entity.id
_entity.type
_entity.pdbx_description
1 polymer ?
#
loop_
_entity_poly.entity_id
_entity_poly.type
_entity_poly.pdbx_seq_one_letter_code
_entity_poly.pdbx_strand_id
1 'polypeptide(L)'
;MKKIIYPDKAEWADMLRRPVLHTETLRDTVKEVLDRVKSEGDRAVIEYEERFDKVKLDALAVTEAEMAEAEKDVPIELKAAIMLAQKNIHAFHAAQRFEGKKVQTVPGVTCWQKAVAIEKVGLYIPGGTAPLF
;
A
#
# COMPACT_ATOMS: atom_id res chain seq x y z
N MET A 1 -7.16 24.99 2.31
CA MET A 1 -7.03 24.32 3.62
C MET A 1 -7.70 25.19 4.67
N LYS A 2 -8.71 24.68 5.40
CA LYS A 2 -9.40 25.45 6.46
C LYS A 2 -8.54 25.39 7.72
N LYS A 3 -8.09 26.54 8.22
CA LYS A 3 -7.34 26.66 9.47
C LYS A 3 -8.32 27.02 10.60
N ILE A 4 -8.35 26.21 11.65
CA ILE A 4 -9.18 26.42 12.84
C ILE A 4 -8.24 26.68 14.01
N ILE A 5 -8.45 27.79 14.72
CA ILE A 5 -7.59 28.22 15.82
C ILE A 5 -8.44 28.34 17.07
N TYR A 6 -8.09 27.61 18.13
CA TYR A 6 -8.77 27.58 19.43
C TYR A 6 -10.29 27.32 19.33
N PRO A 7 -10.74 26.21 18.71
CA PRO A 7 -12.16 25.90 18.60
C PRO A 7 -12.78 25.66 19.99
N ASP A 8 -14.07 25.98 20.12
CA ASP A 8 -14.81 25.61 21.30
C ASP A 8 -14.90 24.08 21.46
N LYS A 9 -14.88 23.60 22.72
CA LYS A 9 -15.03 22.17 22.98
C LYS A 9 -16.32 21.56 22.43
N ALA A 10 -17.38 22.36 22.34
CA ALA A 10 -18.65 21.94 21.74
C ALA A 10 -18.52 21.57 20.24
N GLU A 11 -17.56 22.16 19.52
CA GLU A 11 -17.33 21.90 18.11
C GLU A 11 -16.44 20.67 17.83
N TRP A 12 -15.73 20.17 18.85
CA TRP A 12 -14.75 19.10 18.69
C TRP A 12 -15.36 17.82 18.12
N ALA A 13 -16.55 17.44 18.56
CA ALA A 13 -17.21 16.21 18.11
C ALA A 13 -17.45 16.23 16.58
N ASP A 14 -17.87 17.38 16.04
CA ASP A 14 -18.10 17.54 14.61
C ASP A 14 -16.81 17.68 13.81
N MET A 15 -15.84 18.40 14.36
CA MET A 15 -14.54 18.60 13.71
C MET A 15 -13.70 17.31 13.63
N LEU A 16 -13.83 16.44 14.64
CA LEU A 16 -13.11 15.17 14.73
C LEU A 16 -13.90 14.00 14.14
N ARG A 17 -15.12 14.25 13.68
CA ARG A 17 -15.94 13.21 13.04
C ARG A 17 -15.24 12.69 11.80
N ARG A 18 -14.95 11.40 11.77
CA ARG A 18 -14.46 10.75 10.56
C ARG A 18 -15.55 10.72 9.49
N PRO A 19 -15.24 11.11 8.24
CA PRO A 19 -16.18 10.91 7.16
C PRO A 19 -16.49 9.41 7.03
N VAL A 20 -17.76 9.05 7.13
CA VAL A 20 -18.21 7.68 6.89
C VAL A 20 -18.53 7.57 5.41
N LEU A 21 -17.74 6.81 4.69
CA LEU A 21 -18.08 6.40 3.33
C LEU A 21 -19.12 5.28 3.43
N HIS A 22 -20.27 5.48 2.79
CA HIS A 22 -21.27 4.42 2.63
C HIS A 22 -20.74 3.37 1.64
N THR A 23 -20.02 2.38 2.18
CA THR A 23 -19.37 1.32 1.38
C THR A 23 -20.31 0.15 1.08
N GLU A 24 -21.52 0.14 1.62
CA GLU A 24 -22.47 -0.97 1.46
C GLU A 24 -22.80 -1.22 -0.02
N THR A 25 -23.00 -0.15 -0.80
CA THR A 25 -23.29 -0.27 -2.24
C THR A 25 -22.12 -0.79 -3.07
N LEU A 26 -20.89 -0.64 -2.58
CA LEU A 26 -19.68 -1.14 -3.25
C LEU A 26 -19.39 -2.60 -2.92
N ARG A 27 -19.95 -3.11 -1.83
CA ARG A 27 -19.63 -4.44 -1.31
C ARG A 27 -19.95 -5.55 -2.31
N ASP A 28 -21.12 -5.47 -2.92
CA ASP A 28 -21.57 -6.48 -3.87
C ASP A 28 -20.75 -6.43 -5.16
N THR A 29 -20.45 -5.23 -5.65
CA THR A 29 -19.59 -5.04 -6.82
C THR A 29 -18.18 -5.56 -6.57
N VAL A 30 -17.59 -5.24 -5.41
CA VAL A 30 -16.24 -5.73 -5.04
C VAL A 30 -16.26 -7.26 -4.89
N LYS A 31 -17.30 -7.82 -4.30
CA LYS A 31 -17.45 -9.27 -4.16
C LYS A 31 -17.51 -9.95 -5.52
N GLU A 32 -18.30 -9.43 -6.44
CA GLU A 32 -18.39 -9.96 -7.82
C GLU A 32 -17.01 -9.98 -8.49
N VAL A 33 -16.26 -8.87 -8.41
CA VAL A 33 -14.92 -8.78 -8.97
C VAL A 33 -13.98 -9.82 -8.36
N LEU A 34 -13.97 -9.95 -7.03
CA LEU A 34 -13.13 -10.92 -6.33
C LEU A 34 -13.48 -12.37 -6.69
N ASP A 35 -14.76 -12.70 -6.74
CA ASP A 35 -15.23 -14.04 -7.08
C ASP A 35 -14.85 -14.38 -8.54
N ARG A 36 -14.97 -13.43 -9.44
CA ARG A 36 -14.60 -13.60 -10.84
C ARG A 36 -13.11 -13.75 -11.03
N VAL A 37 -12.28 -12.90 -10.41
CA VAL A 37 -10.81 -13.03 -10.45
C VAL A 37 -10.36 -14.35 -9.85
N LYS A 38 -10.99 -14.80 -8.77
CA LYS A 38 -10.69 -16.10 -8.16
C LYS A 38 -10.95 -17.28 -9.09
N SER A 39 -12.00 -17.20 -9.93
CA SER A 39 -12.38 -18.30 -10.84
C SER A 39 -11.70 -18.24 -12.20
N GLU A 40 -11.38 -17.06 -12.71
CA GLU A 40 -10.90 -16.84 -14.07
C GLU A 40 -9.43 -16.36 -14.14
N GLY A 41 -8.85 -15.96 -13.00
CA GLY A 41 -7.47 -15.50 -12.93
C GLY A 41 -7.19 -14.26 -13.76
N ASP A 42 -6.03 -14.25 -14.42
CA ASP A 42 -5.51 -13.11 -15.19
C ASP A 42 -6.46 -12.64 -16.30
N ARG A 43 -7.24 -13.55 -16.88
CA ARG A 43 -8.23 -13.18 -17.88
C ARG A 43 -9.24 -12.16 -17.35
N ALA A 44 -9.76 -12.38 -16.16
CA ALA A 44 -10.71 -11.46 -15.54
C ALA A 44 -10.05 -10.12 -15.21
N VAL A 45 -8.79 -10.13 -14.76
CA VAL A 45 -8.05 -8.89 -14.47
C VAL A 45 -7.87 -8.07 -15.73
N ILE A 46 -7.41 -8.66 -16.85
CA ILE A 46 -7.24 -7.98 -18.12
C ILE A 46 -8.56 -7.36 -18.64
N GLU A 47 -9.67 -8.09 -18.52
CA GLU A 47 -10.98 -7.56 -18.90
C GLU A 47 -11.43 -6.40 -18.01
N TYR A 48 -11.10 -6.43 -16.70
CA TYR A 48 -11.38 -5.32 -15.79
C TYR A 48 -10.49 -4.10 -16.05
N GLU A 49 -9.21 -4.27 -16.40
CA GLU A 49 -8.33 -3.19 -16.84
C GLU A 49 -8.92 -2.47 -18.07
N GLU A 50 -9.36 -3.22 -19.09
CA GLU A 50 -10.01 -2.62 -20.24
C GLU A 50 -11.31 -1.91 -19.88
N ARG A 51 -12.10 -2.49 -18.97
CA ARG A 51 -13.40 -1.93 -18.55
C ARG A 51 -13.27 -0.67 -17.71
N PHE A 52 -12.38 -0.66 -16.71
CA PHE A 52 -12.28 0.42 -15.72
C PHE A 52 -11.22 1.46 -16.09
N ASP A 53 -10.05 1.02 -16.49
CA ASP A 53 -8.91 1.90 -16.76
C ASP A 53 -8.76 2.21 -18.26
N LYS A 54 -9.55 1.56 -19.12
CA LYS A 54 -9.54 1.73 -20.60
C LYS A 54 -8.19 1.37 -21.22
N VAL A 55 -7.45 0.49 -20.57
CA VAL A 55 -6.16 -0.01 -21.05
C VAL A 55 -6.33 -1.44 -21.51
N LYS A 56 -5.88 -1.73 -22.71
CA LYS A 56 -5.85 -3.08 -23.27
C LYS A 56 -4.46 -3.67 -23.07
N LEU A 57 -4.39 -4.72 -22.26
CA LEU A 57 -3.16 -5.40 -21.91
C LEU A 57 -3.14 -6.80 -22.55
N ASP A 58 -1.98 -7.20 -23.05
CA ASP A 58 -1.72 -8.57 -23.50
C ASP A 58 -1.19 -9.45 -22.35
N ALA A 59 -0.55 -8.85 -21.35
CA ALA A 59 -0.03 -9.50 -20.14
C ALA A 59 -0.04 -8.53 -18.96
N LEU A 60 -0.14 -9.08 -17.73
CA LEU A 60 -0.14 -8.28 -16.50
C LEU A 60 1.27 -8.03 -15.96
N ALA A 61 2.20 -8.94 -16.23
CA ALA A 61 3.57 -8.81 -15.74
C ALA A 61 4.37 -7.85 -16.60
N VAL A 62 4.95 -6.83 -15.99
CA VAL A 62 5.92 -5.93 -16.65
C VAL A 62 7.22 -6.68 -16.88
N THR A 63 7.75 -6.61 -18.07
CA THR A 63 8.99 -7.27 -18.47
C THR A 63 10.24 -6.46 -18.11
N GLU A 64 11.39 -7.12 -18.01
CA GLU A 64 12.67 -6.45 -17.78
C GLU A 64 13.01 -5.45 -18.92
N ALA A 65 12.59 -5.75 -20.16
CA ALA A 65 12.79 -4.86 -21.30
C ALA A 65 11.98 -3.57 -21.18
N GLU A 66 10.72 -3.66 -20.74
CA GLU A 66 9.88 -2.48 -20.46
C GLU A 66 10.46 -1.63 -19.33
N MET A 67 10.94 -2.26 -18.26
CA MET A 67 11.62 -1.54 -17.17
C MET A 67 12.88 -0.82 -17.64
N ALA A 68 13.71 -1.48 -18.44
CA ALA A 68 14.94 -0.89 -18.97
C ALA A 68 14.66 0.25 -19.95
N GLU A 69 13.57 0.18 -20.71
CA GLU A 69 13.16 1.27 -21.60
C GLU A 69 12.65 2.46 -20.80
N ALA A 70 11.74 2.23 -19.85
CA ALA A 70 11.21 3.28 -18.98
C ALA A 70 12.32 3.99 -18.16
N GLU A 71 13.36 3.28 -17.77
CA GLU A 71 14.49 3.88 -17.06
C GLU A 71 15.20 4.96 -17.87
N LYS A 72 15.25 4.85 -19.19
CA LYS A 72 15.92 5.83 -20.06
C LYS A 72 15.20 7.19 -20.05
N ASP A 73 13.88 7.15 -19.88
CA ASP A 73 13.03 8.34 -19.89
C ASP A 73 13.03 9.09 -18.55
N VAL A 74 13.60 8.49 -17.49
CA VAL A 74 13.65 9.12 -16.17
C VAL A 74 14.85 10.06 -16.07
N PRO A 75 14.64 11.38 -15.84
CA PRO A 75 15.71 12.35 -15.66
C PRO A 75 16.67 11.98 -14.52
N ILE A 76 17.94 12.33 -14.68
CA ILE A 76 18.99 11.98 -13.69
C ILE A 76 18.71 12.58 -12.30
N GLU A 77 18.12 13.78 -12.26
CA GLU A 77 17.74 14.47 -11.03
C GLU A 77 16.63 13.71 -10.30
N LEU A 78 15.67 13.17 -11.05
CA LEU A 78 14.60 12.38 -10.48
C LEU A 78 15.12 11.03 -9.96
N LYS A 79 16.01 10.36 -10.69
CA LYS A 79 16.70 9.15 -10.20
C LYS A 79 17.42 9.41 -8.88
N ALA A 80 18.16 10.51 -8.78
CA ALA A 80 18.86 10.89 -7.56
C ALA A 80 17.90 11.16 -6.40
N ALA A 81 16.77 11.83 -6.66
CA ALA A 81 15.74 12.07 -5.66
C ALA A 81 15.09 10.77 -5.15
N ILE A 82 14.77 9.84 -6.04
CA ILE A 82 14.22 8.53 -5.69
C ILE A 82 15.20 7.72 -4.84
N MET A 83 16.48 7.71 -5.22
CA MET A 83 17.53 7.01 -4.44
C MET A 83 17.69 7.61 -3.04
N LEU A 84 17.62 8.94 -2.92
CA LEU A 84 17.69 9.61 -1.62
C LEU A 84 16.48 9.28 -0.76
N ALA A 85 15.27 9.29 -1.33
CA ALA A 85 14.04 8.91 -0.65
C ALA A 85 14.11 7.46 -0.18
N GLN A 86 14.51 6.53 -1.04
CA GLN A 86 14.70 5.13 -0.71
C GLN A 86 15.68 4.93 0.45
N LYS A 87 16.84 5.61 0.41
CA LYS A 87 17.84 5.55 1.48
C LYS A 87 17.26 6.02 2.83
N ASN A 88 16.53 7.13 2.84
CA ASN A 88 15.94 7.69 4.05
C ASN A 88 14.85 6.78 4.63
N ILE A 89 13.97 6.27 3.79
CA ILE A 89 12.89 5.35 4.17
C ILE A 89 13.49 4.05 4.70
N HIS A 90 14.48 3.49 4.01
CA HIS A 90 15.17 2.28 4.45
C HIS A 90 15.83 2.47 5.83
N ALA A 91 16.54 3.58 6.04
CA ALA A 91 17.20 3.85 7.32
C ALA A 91 16.19 3.94 8.47
N PHE A 92 15.07 4.61 8.26
CA PHE A 92 14.00 4.73 9.24
C PHE A 92 13.38 3.36 9.58
N HIS A 93 13.05 2.56 8.58
CA HIS A 93 12.44 1.25 8.81
C HIS A 93 13.42 0.20 9.34
N ALA A 94 14.69 0.28 8.95
CA ALA A 94 15.72 -0.60 9.49
C ALA A 94 15.91 -0.41 11.01
N ALA A 95 15.78 0.84 11.49
CA ALA A 95 15.83 1.16 12.93
C ALA A 95 14.64 0.63 13.73
N GLN A 96 13.54 0.25 13.07
CA GLN A 96 12.35 -0.33 13.70
C GLN A 96 12.42 -1.85 13.86
N ARG A 97 13.53 -2.46 13.46
CA ARG A 97 13.71 -3.91 13.56
C ARG A 97 13.58 -4.34 15.01
N PHE A 98 12.64 -5.24 15.26
CA PHE A 98 12.37 -5.74 16.60
C PHE A 98 13.39 -6.80 17.00
N GLU A 99 14.14 -6.53 18.07
CA GLU A 99 14.99 -7.51 18.74
C GLU A 99 14.28 -7.97 20.03
N GLY A 100 13.68 -9.16 19.98
CA GLY A 100 12.94 -9.72 21.11
C GLY A 100 13.81 -9.92 22.35
N LYS A 101 13.39 -9.36 23.50
CA LYS A 101 14.02 -9.65 24.77
C LYS A 101 13.49 -10.97 25.34
N LYS A 102 14.39 -11.79 25.88
CA LYS A 102 14.04 -12.97 26.66
C LYS A 102 13.88 -12.58 28.13
N VAL A 103 12.78 -12.95 28.73
CA VAL A 103 12.47 -12.67 30.14
C VAL A 103 12.16 -13.98 30.86
N GLN A 104 12.90 -14.29 31.89
CA GLN A 104 12.57 -15.41 32.76
C GLN A 104 11.54 -14.94 33.81
N THR A 105 10.32 -15.44 33.70
CA THR A 105 9.19 -15.04 34.53
C THR A 105 9.16 -15.79 35.88
N VAL A 106 9.54 -17.07 35.86
CA VAL A 106 9.79 -17.92 37.01
C VAL A 106 10.94 -18.88 36.67
N PRO A 107 11.57 -19.53 37.68
CA PRO A 107 12.63 -20.51 37.40
C PRO A 107 12.20 -21.57 36.38
N GLY A 108 12.97 -21.71 35.32
CA GLY A 108 12.71 -22.66 34.22
C GLY A 108 11.72 -22.20 33.15
N VAL A 109 11.06 -21.04 33.29
CA VAL A 109 10.13 -20.50 32.28
C VAL A 109 10.69 -19.21 31.67
N THR A 110 11.02 -19.26 30.39
CA THR A 110 11.49 -18.10 29.62
C THR A 110 10.48 -17.72 28.55
N CYS A 111 10.04 -16.48 28.56
CA CYS A 111 9.11 -15.90 27.58
C CYS A 111 9.84 -14.91 26.67
N TRP A 112 9.47 -14.91 25.40
CA TRP A 112 9.99 -13.91 24.45
C TRP A 112 9.02 -13.67 23.30
N GLN A 113 9.22 -12.56 22.61
CA GLN A 113 8.56 -12.27 21.33
C GLN A 113 9.51 -12.62 20.20
N LYS A 114 9.00 -13.22 19.13
CA LYS A 114 9.75 -13.55 17.94
C LYS A 114 9.09 -12.91 16.73
N ALA A 115 9.86 -12.15 15.95
CA ALA A 115 9.42 -11.71 14.63
C ALA A 115 9.63 -12.88 13.65
N VAL A 116 8.56 -13.23 12.94
CA VAL A 116 8.58 -14.26 11.89
C VAL A 116 8.25 -13.59 10.58
N ALA A 117 9.06 -13.82 9.55
CA ALA A 117 8.85 -13.27 8.23
C ALA A 117 7.58 -13.85 7.57
N ILE A 118 6.85 -12.97 6.87
CA ILE A 118 5.80 -13.40 5.93
C ILE A 118 6.52 -13.69 4.61
N GLU A 119 6.44 -14.92 4.14
CA GLU A 119 7.24 -15.38 2.98
C GLU A 119 6.80 -14.76 1.65
N LYS A 120 5.50 -14.47 1.50
CA LYS A 120 4.93 -13.92 0.27
C LYS A 120 4.05 -12.73 0.61
N VAL A 121 4.34 -11.59 0.02
CA VAL A 121 3.62 -10.33 0.23
C VAL A 121 3.27 -9.70 -1.11
N GLY A 122 2.12 -9.05 -1.17
CA GLY A 122 1.74 -8.16 -2.27
C GLY A 122 1.87 -6.71 -1.81
N LEU A 123 2.42 -5.86 -2.64
CA LEU A 123 2.48 -4.42 -2.42
C LEU A 123 1.54 -3.73 -3.40
N TYR A 124 0.56 -3.01 -2.88
CA TYR A 124 -0.33 -2.16 -3.67
C TYR A 124 0.18 -0.72 -3.63
N ILE A 125 0.46 -0.17 -4.79
CA ILE A 125 0.85 1.24 -4.92
C ILE A 125 -0.36 2.00 -5.48
N PRO A 126 -0.95 2.93 -4.70
CA PRO A 126 -2.10 3.70 -5.17
C PRO A 126 -1.78 4.52 -6.41
N GLY A 127 -2.68 4.44 -7.39
CA GLY A 127 -2.68 5.24 -8.61
C GLY A 127 -3.90 6.15 -8.69
N GLY A 128 -4.34 6.48 -9.91
CA GLY A 128 -5.54 7.27 -10.17
C GLY A 128 -5.31 8.78 -10.10
N THR A 129 -6.22 9.52 -9.44
CA THR A 129 -6.23 11.00 -9.45
C THR A 129 -5.11 11.65 -8.64
N ALA A 130 -4.45 10.91 -7.79
CA ALA A 130 -3.33 11.40 -6.96
C ALA A 130 -2.24 10.32 -6.88
N PRO A 131 -1.47 10.11 -7.96
CA PRO A 131 -0.35 9.17 -7.92
C PRO A 131 0.68 9.64 -6.89
N LEU A 132 1.28 8.68 -6.19
CA LEU A 132 2.26 8.97 -5.14
C LEU A 132 3.68 9.20 -5.67
N PHE A 133 3.91 8.88 -6.95
CA PHE A 133 5.19 9.04 -7.66
C PHE A 133 4.97 9.62 -9.05
#